data_e8c4488ea7c4c16772b2c739dc4cf22e
#
_entry.id   e8c4488ea7c4c16772b2c739dc4cf22e
#
_cell.length_a   1.000
_cell.length_b   1.000
_cell.length_c   1.000
_cell.angle_alpha   90.00
_cell.angle_beta   90.00
_cell.angle_gamma   90.00
#
_symmetry.space_group_name_H-M   'P 1'
#
loop_
_entity.id
_entity.type
_entity.pdbx_description
1 polymer ?
#
loop_
_entity_poly.entity_id
_entity_poly.type
_entity_poly.pdbx_seq_one_letter_code
_entity_poly.pdbx_strand_id
1 'polypeptide(L)'
;LRALRLSLSETLHIDQSTNGKRIKLALPIFVLVIAILVFAKTNSNGFMILWRYFAWANQTLSLFAFLCITAWMFENGKGKWAWIPMIPGCFYTFICITYIANAHIGFNIPWTPAYIIGVVCAVAYVVACCMYGKKRAARLLASK
;
A
#
# COMPACT_ATOMS: atom_id res chain seq x y z
N LEU A 1 -5.85 9.79 14.20
CA LEU A 1 -4.69 10.37 14.91
C LEU A 1 -4.12 9.43 15.96
N ARG A 2 -4.94 8.79 16.84
CA ARG A 2 -4.45 7.88 17.88
C ARG A 2 -3.69 6.68 17.31
N ALA A 3 -4.25 5.99 16.32
CA ALA A 3 -3.60 4.85 15.67
C ALA A 3 -2.27 5.25 15.02
N LEU A 4 -2.25 6.35 14.26
CA LEU A 4 -1.06 6.85 13.57
C LEU A 4 0.05 7.25 14.56
N ARG A 5 -0.32 7.88 15.68
CA ARG A 5 0.63 8.19 16.76
C ARG A 5 1.22 6.92 17.39
N LEU A 6 0.40 5.88 17.63
CA LEU A 6 0.85 4.61 18.19
C LEU A 6 1.80 3.89 17.24
N SER A 7 1.44 3.76 15.97
CA SER A 7 2.33 3.17 14.94
C SER A 7 3.65 3.93 14.83
N LEU A 8 3.60 5.27 14.87
CA LEU A 8 4.81 6.09 14.77
C LEU A 8 5.71 5.91 16.01
N SER A 9 5.11 5.80 17.20
CA SER A 9 5.88 5.58 18.43
C SER A 9 6.54 4.21 18.46
N GLU A 10 5.88 3.17 17.95
CA GLU A 10 6.46 1.83 17.81
C GLU A 10 7.62 1.82 16.81
N THR A 11 7.41 2.43 15.64
CA THR A 11 8.44 2.49 14.58
C THR A 11 9.68 3.30 15.02
N LEU A 12 9.48 4.39 15.74
CA LEU A 12 10.56 5.26 16.22
C LEU A 12 11.08 4.89 17.62
N HIS A 13 10.55 3.83 18.24
CA HIS A 13 10.90 3.38 19.60
C HIS A 13 10.81 4.51 20.65
N ILE A 14 9.82 5.42 20.51
CA ILE A 14 9.63 6.56 21.41
C ILE A 14 8.67 6.15 22.53
N ASP A 15 9.15 6.21 23.76
CA ASP A 15 8.33 5.99 24.94
C ASP A 15 7.26 7.08 25.13
N GLN A 16 6.00 6.68 25.28
CA GLN A 16 4.84 7.56 25.44
C GLN A 16 4.37 7.67 26.92
N SER A 17 5.24 7.39 27.88
CA SER A 17 4.88 7.40 29.29
C SER A 17 4.39 8.75 29.81
N THR A 18 4.89 9.85 29.24
CA THR A 18 4.60 11.21 29.67
C THR A 18 3.72 11.97 28.66
N ASN A 19 2.71 12.73 29.16
CA ASN A 19 1.82 13.54 28.33
C ASN A 19 2.59 14.54 27.42
N GLY A 20 3.70 15.10 27.89
CA GLY A 20 4.55 16.00 27.08
C GLY A 20 5.15 15.30 25.86
N LYS A 21 5.61 14.05 25.99
CA LYS A 21 6.15 13.27 24.88
C LYS A 21 5.06 12.91 23.86
N ARG A 22 3.84 12.63 24.32
CA ARG A 22 2.67 12.39 23.44
C ARG A 22 2.31 13.61 22.62
N ILE A 23 2.34 14.80 23.21
CA ILE A 23 2.06 16.07 22.53
C ILE A 23 3.16 16.38 21.50
N LYS A 24 4.43 16.22 21.85
CA LYS A 24 5.55 16.42 20.92
C LYS A 24 5.48 15.52 19.69
N LEU A 25 4.98 14.30 19.83
CA LEU A 25 4.80 13.37 18.71
C LEU A 25 3.52 13.66 17.89
N ALA A 26 2.46 14.14 18.53
CA ALA A 26 1.21 14.48 17.88
C ALA A 26 1.24 15.81 17.13
N LEU A 27 2.01 16.79 17.64
CA LEU A 27 2.06 18.14 17.12
C LEU A 27 2.53 18.21 15.65
N PRO A 28 3.63 17.55 15.22
CA PRO A 28 4.04 17.57 13.83
C PRO A 28 2.99 16.92 12.89
N ILE A 29 2.29 15.89 13.37
CA ILE A 29 1.20 15.26 12.60
C ILE A 29 0.06 16.25 12.41
N PHE A 30 -0.33 16.99 13.46
CA PHE A 30 -1.36 18.02 13.38
C PHE A 30 -0.99 19.15 12.45
N VAL A 31 0.24 19.65 12.55
CA VAL A 31 0.75 20.72 11.67
C VAL A 31 0.73 20.26 10.21
N LEU A 32 1.16 19.02 9.93
CA LEU A 32 1.12 18.46 8.58
C LEU A 32 -0.32 18.39 8.03
N VAL A 33 -1.27 17.91 8.83
CA VAL A 33 -2.69 17.82 8.43
C VAL A 33 -3.26 19.21 8.16
N ILE A 34 -2.99 20.19 9.03
CA ILE A 34 -3.44 21.58 8.84
C ILE A 34 -2.82 22.17 7.56
N ALA A 35 -1.52 21.98 7.32
CA ALA A 35 -0.86 22.45 6.12
C ALA A 35 -1.49 21.88 4.84
N ILE A 36 -1.80 20.57 4.83
CA ILE A 36 -2.49 19.92 3.71
C ILE A 36 -3.91 20.50 3.50
N LEU A 37 -4.65 20.74 4.59
CA LEU A 37 -5.99 21.32 4.50
C LEU A 37 -5.96 22.77 4.00
N VAL A 38 -5.00 23.57 4.46
CA VAL A 38 -4.79 24.95 3.97
C VAL A 38 -4.46 24.93 2.48
N PHE A 39 -3.53 24.08 2.05
CA PHE A 39 -3.18 23.91 0.64
C PHE A 39 -4.41 23.52 -0.21
N ALA A 40 -5.21 22.55 0.25
CA ALA A 40 -6.41 22.11 -0.44
C ALA A 40 -7.48 23.21 -0.57
N LYS A 41 -7.54 24.14 0.41
CA LYS A 41 -8.51 25.24 0.42
C LYS A 41 -8.03 26.47 -0.36
N THR A 42 -6.73 26.72 -0.38
CA THR A 42 -6.14 27.91 -1.03
C THR A 42 -6.03 27.76 -2.54
N ASN A 43 -5.77 26.52 -3.02
CA ASN A 43 -5.71 26.24 -4.46
C ASN A 43 -7.08 25.85 -5.01
N SER A 44 -7.48 26.44 -6.15
CA SER A 44 -8.74 26.13 -6.82
C SER A 44 -8.92 24.64 -7.17
N ASN A 45 -7.82 23.94 -7.46
CA ASN A 45 -7.78 22.50 -7.75
C ASN A 45 -7.19 21.66 -6.61
N GLY A 46 -6.86 22.28 -5.47
CA GLY A 46 -6.15 21.62 -4.38
C GLY A 46 -6.89 20.40 -3.82
N PHE A 47 -8.20 20.52 -3.68
CA PHE A 47 -9.06 19.42 -3.24
C PHE A 47 -9.03 18.24 -4.22
N MET A 48 -9.10 18.49 -5.52
CA MET A 48 -9.08 17.42 -6.54
C MET A 48 -7.72 16.71 -6.59
N ILE A 49 -6.63 17.46 -6.42
CA ILE A 49 -5.29 16.92 -6.33
C ILE A 49 -5.19 16.01 -5.11
N LEU A 50 -5.60 16.50 -3.94
CA LEU A 50 -5.56 15.75 -2.70
C LEU A 50 -6.41 14.47 -2.78
N TRP A 51 -7.60 14.56 -3.38
CA TRP A 51 -8.51 13.44 -3.58
C TRP A 51 -7.90 12.33 -4.45
N ARG A 52 -7.21 12.71 -5.53
CA ARG A 52 -6.49 11.75 -6.40
C ARG A 52 -5.38 11.02 -5.68
N TYR A 53 -4.57 11.72 -4.87
CA TYR A 53 -3.53 11.09 -4.05
C TYR A 53 -4.13 10.14 -3.02
N PHE A 54 -5.19 10.57 -2.36
CA PHE A 54 -5.88 9.74 -1.36
C PHE A 54 -6.46 8.47 -1.99
N ALA A 55 -7.12 8.59 -3.13
CA ALA A 55 -7.66 7.44 -3.86
C ALA A 55 -6.55 6.46 -4.27
N TRP A 56 -5.45 6.95 -4.83
CA TRP A 56 -4.30 6.12 -5.21
C TRP A 56 -3.65 5.45 -3.99
N ALA A 57 -3.43 6.18 -2.92
CA ALA A 57 -2.85 5.65 -1.68
C ALA A 57 -3.72 4.54 -1.07
N ASN A 58 -5.05 4.73 -1.07
CA ASN A 58 -6.01 3.74 -0.58
C ASN A 58 -5.99 2.46 -1.42
N GLN A 59 -5.89 2.58 -2.74
CA GLN A 59 -5.78 1.42 -3.63
C GLN A 59 -4.46 0.68 -3.46
N THR A 60 -3.36 1.41 -3.27
CA THR A 60 -2.05 0.84 -2.97
C THR A 60 -2.07 0.08 -1.64
N LEU A 61 -2.74 0.63 -0.62
CA LEU A 61 -2.92 -0.05 0.67
C LEU A 61 -3.71 -1.36 0.51
N SER A 62 -4.76 -1.36 -0.31
CA SER A 62 -5.54 -2.56 -0.63
C SER A 62 -4.69 -3.63 -1.31
N LEU A 63 -3.76 -3.25 -2.19
CA LEU A 63 -2.80 -4.17 -2.81
C LEU A 63 -1.94 -4.88 -1.76
N PHE A 64 -1.38 -4.13 -0.80
CA PHE A 64 -0.63 -4.72 0.31
C PHE A 64 -1.48 -5.66 1.16
N ALA A 65 -2.74 -5.31 1.42
CA ALA A 65 -3.66 -6.18 2.15
C ALA A 65 -3.88 -7.52 1.41
N PHE A 66 -4.11 -7.51 0.09
CA PHE A 66 -4.24 -8.74 -0.71
C PHE A 66 -2.96 -9.57 -0.72
N LEU A 67 -1.79 -8.93 -0.76
CA LEU A 67 -0.50 -9.59 -0.63
C LEU A 67 -0.37 -10.31 0.71
N CYS A 68 -0.66 -9.63 1.81
CA CYS A 68 -0.61 -10.21 3.15
C CYS A 68 -1.59 -11.37 3.33
N ILE A 69 -2.82 -11.23 2.83
CA ILE A 69 -3.83 -12.29 2.88
C ILE A 69 -3.36 -13.51 2.06
N THR A 70 -2.82 -13.29 0.87
CA THR A 70 -2.29 -14.37 0.02
C THR A 70 -1.15 -15.12 0.72
N ALA A 71 -0.19 -14.38 1.31
CA ALA A 71 0.91 -14.95 2.06
C ALA A 71 0.41 -15.75 3.27
N TRP A 72 -0.51 -15.19 4.04
CA TRP A 72 -1.11 -15.86 5.19
C TRP A 72 -1.83 -17.16 4.80
N MET A 73 -2.54 -17.19 3.67
CA MET A 73 -3.20 -18.41 3.18
C MET A 73 -2.20 -19.51 2.84
N PHE A 74 -1.06 -19.16 2.23
CA PHE A 74 0.00 -20.14 1.98
C PHE A 74 0.64 -20.65 3.28
N GLU A 75 0.79 -19.79 4.28
CA GLU A 75 1.37 -20.17 5.57
C GLU A 75 0.47 -21.12 6.38
N ASN A 76 -0.83 -20.97 6.26
CA ASN A 76 -1.81 -21.77 6.99
C ASN A 76 -2.32 -23.01 6.22
N GLY A 77 -1.61 -23.43 5.17
CA GLY A 77 -1.97 -24.62 4.39
C GLY A 77 -3.22 -24.48 3.51
N LYS A 78 -3.77 -23.26 3.40
CA LYS A 78 -4.94 -22.92 2.59
C LYS A 78 -4.56 -22.49 1.15
N GLY A 79 -3.44 -22.94 0.64
CA GLY A 79 -2.91 -22.55 -0.67
C GLY A 79 -3.85 -22.80 -1.84
N LYS A 80 -4.77 -23.78 -1.72
CA LYS A 80 -5.82 -24.05 -2.73
C LYS A 80 -6.76 -22.86 -2.95
N TRP A 81 -6.95 -22.01 -1.95
CA TRP A 81 -7.84 -20.85 -1.98
C TRP A 81 -7.08 -19.52 -2.16
N ALA A 82 -5.76 -19.57 -2.26
CA ALA A 82 -4.92 -18.35 -2.38
C ALA A 82 -5.18 -17.56 -3.67
N TRP A 83 -5.78 -18.18 -4.69
CA TRP A 83 -6.18 -17.49 -5.92
C TRP A 83 -7.28 -16.43 -5.68
N ILE A 84 -8.11 -16.57 -4.63
CA ILE A 84 -9.19 -15.61 -4.32
C ILE A 84 -8.66 -14.20 -4.06
N PRO A 85 -7.70 -13.97 -3.13
CA PRO A 85 -7.10 -12.65 -2.96
C PRO A 85 -6.07 -12.29 -4.06
N MET A 86 -5.49 -13.28 -4.75
CA MET A 86 -4.48 -13.05 -5.78
C MET A 86 -5.06 -12.40 -7.04
N ILE A 87 -6.29 -12.75 -7.46
CA ILE A 87 -6.94 -12.16 -8.63
C ILE A 87 -7.17 -10.65 -8.44
N PRO A 88 -7.89 -10.18 -7.40
CA PRO A 88 -8.04 -8.75 -7.17
C PRO A 88 -6.69 -8.07 -6.92
N GLY A 89 -5.74 -8.70 -6.24
CA GLY A 89 -4.39 -8.17 -6.05
C GLY A 89 -3.66 -7.90 -7.37
N CYS A 90 -3.74 -8.82 -8.33
CA CYS A 90 -3.21 -8.63 -9.68
C CYS A 90 -3.85 -7.43 -10.40
N PHE A 91 -5.17 -7.32 -10.32
CA PHE A 91 -5.92 -6.22 -10.93
C PHE A 91 -5.57 -4.86 -10.29
N TYR A 92 -5.48 -4.80 -8.96
CA TYR A 92 -5.05 -3.57 -8.26
C TYR A 92 -3.59 -3.20 -8.57
N THR A 93 -2.70 -4.18 -8.73
CA THR A 93 -1.31 -3.94 -9.16
C THR A 93 -1.29 -3.26 -10.52
N PHE A 94 -2.04 -3.80 -11.48
CA PHE A 94 -2.16 -3.20 -12.81
C PHE A 94 -2.65 -1.75 -12.74
N ILE A 95 -3.75 -1.49 -12.03
CA ILE A 95 -4.34 -0.15 -11.92
C ILE A 95 -3.38 0.82 -11.23
N CYS A 96 -2.82 0.46 -10.07
CA CYS A 96 -1.96 1.35 -9.29
C CYS A 96 -0.69 1.73 -10.05
N ILE A 97 -0.05 0.76 -10.72
CA ILE A 97 1.18 1.00 -11.47
C ILE A 97 0.91 1.79 -12.75
N THR A 98 -0.13 1.42 -13.50
CA THR A 98 -0.50 2.17 -14.71
C THR A 98 -0.86 3.61 -14.38
N TYR A 99 -1.61 3.82 -13.30
CA TYR A 99 -1.99 5.17 -12.87
C TYR A 99 -0.77 6.02 -12.49
N ILE A 100 0.15 5.52 -11.66
CA ILE A 100 1.32 6.31 -11.25
C ILE A 100 2.28 6.54 -12.41
N ALA A 101 2.38 5.62 -13.37
CA ALA A 101 3.18 5.77 -14.56
C ALA A 101 2.64 6.89 -15.45
N ASN A 102 1.32 6.99 -15.64
CA ASN A 102 0.70 7.97 -16.54
C ASN A 102 0.34 9.29 -15.85
N ALA A 103 0.05 9.30 -14.55
CA ALA A 103 -0.41 10.50 -13.87
C ALA A 103 0.62 11.64 -13.92
N HIS A 104 0.15 12.89 -14.11
CA HIS A 104 0.97 14.10 -14.02
C HIS A 104 1.74 14.24 -12.71
N ILE A 105 1.22 13.63 -11.67
CA ILE A 105 1.76 13.58 -10.31
C ILE A 105 2.87 12.51 -10.19
N GLY A 106 2.90 11.54 -11.13
CA GLY A 106 3.88 10.46 -11.19
C GLY A 106 4.93 10.70 -12.27
N PHE A 107 5.13 9.70 -13.12
CA PHE A 107 6.17 9.73 -14.16
C PHE A 107 5.75 10.42 -15.47
N ASN A 108 4.45 10.77 -15.59
CA ASN A 108 3.88 11.41 -16.80
C ASN A 108 4.22 10.70 -18.13
N ILE A 109 4.24 9.37 -18.08
CA ILE A 109 4.54 8.54 -19.24
C ILE A 109 3.30 8.43 -20.14
N PRO A 110 3.42 8.42 -21.49
CA PRO A 110 2.29 8.19 -22.39
C PRO A 110 1.54 6.88 -22.05
N TRP A 111 0.25 6.81 -22.40
CA TRP A 111 -0.62 5.69 -22.06
C TRP A 111 -0.09 4.33 -22.51
N THR A 112 0.43 4.24 -23.74
CA THR A 112 0.89 2.95 -24.29
C THR A 112 1.99 2.29 -23.45
N PRO A 113 3.14 2.94 -23.16
CA PRO A 113 4.15 2.33 -22.30
C PRO A 113 3.68 2.17 -20.85
N ALA A 114 2.79 3.05 -20.34
CA ALA A 114 2.24 2.90 -19.00
C ALA A 114 1.43 1.60 -18.81
N TYR A 115 0.64 1.23 -19.83
CA TYR A 115 -0.08 -0.07 -19.82
C TYR A 115 0.87 -1.26 -19.86
N ILE A 116 1.94 -1.21 -20.67
CA ILE A 116 2.93 -2.28 -20.75
C ILE A 116 3.59 -2.48 -19.38
N ILE A 117 4.02 -1.40 -18.73
CA ILE A 117 4.62 -1.45 -17.39
C ILE A 117 3.62 -2.03 -16.39
N GLY A 118 2.35 -1.60 -16.44
CA GLY A 118 1.29 -2.12 -15.56
C GLY A 118 1.09 -3.63 -15.73
N VAL A 119 1.04 -4.12 -16.97
CA VAL A 119 0.89 -5.56 -17.26
C VAL A 119 2.11 -6.35 -16.76
N VAL A 120 3.33 -5.87 -17.05
CA VAL A 120 4.56 -6.53 -16.57
C VAL A 120 4.59 -6.64 -15.06
N CYS A 121 4.25 -5.57 -14.34
CA CYS A 121 4.19 -5.59 -12.88
C CYS A 121 3.08 -6.51 -12.34
N ALA A 122 1.92 -6.56 -12.99
CA ALA A 122 0.83 -7.46 -12.62
C ALA A 122 1.23 -8.95 -12.81
N VAL A 123 1.91 -9.27 -13.91
CA VAL A 123 2.47 -10.62 -14.13
C VAL A 123 3.54 -10.94 -13.09
N ALA A 124 4.44 -10.01 -12.81
CA ALA A 124 5.47 -10.17 -11.78
C ALA A 124 4.85 -10.42 -10.39
N TYR A 125 3.77 -9.72 -10.04
CA TYR A 125 3.00 -9.96 -8.81
C TYR A 125 2.50 -11.40 -8.72
N VAL A 126 1.85 -11.91 -9.77
CA VAL A 126 1.33 -13.29 -9.81
C VAL A 126 2.46 -14.31 -9.70
N VAL A 127 3.55 -14.11 -10.45
CA VAL A 127 4.73 -14.98 -10.41
C VAL A 127 5.34 -15.00 -9.01
N ALA A 128 5.51 -13.84 -8.37
CA ALA A 128 6.04 -13.73 -7.02
C ALA A 128 5.16 -14.48 -5.99
N CYS A 129 3.82 -14.32 -6.07
CA CYS A 129 2.88 -15.05 -5.23
C CYS A 129 2.97 -16.57 -5.43
N CYS A 130 3.05 -17.04 -6.68
CA CYS A 130 3.18 -18.46 -7.00
C CYS A 130 4.52 -19.05 -6.53
N MET A 131 5.62 -18.32 -6.71
CA MET A 131 6.94 -18.73 -6.22
C MET A 131 6.98 -18.84 -4.70
N TYR A 132 6.42 -17.85 -4.01
CA TYR A 132 6.29 -17.88 -2.55
C TYR A 132 5.48 -19.08 -2.10
N GLY A 133 4.32 -19.33 -2.73
CA GLY A 133 3.46 -20.47 -2.42
C GLY A 133 4.17 -21.82 -2.61
N LYS A 134 4.89 -22.01 -3.73
CA LYS A 134 5.67 -23.23 -3.98
C LYS A 134 6.77 -23.43 -2.94
N LYS A 135 7.53 -22.37 -2.63
CA LYS A 135 8.61 -22.43 -1.62
C LYS A 135 8.08 -22.77 -0.24
N ARG A 136 6.92 -22.27 0.13
CA ARG A 136 6.29 -22.55 1.43
C ARG A 136 5.72 -23.97 1.49
N ALA A 137 5.06 -24.42 0.41
CA ALA A 137 4.57 -25.79 0.31
C ALA A 137 5.70 -26.82 0.45
N ALA A 138 6.83 -26.59 -0.21
CA ALA A 138 8.02 -27.43 -0.08
C ALA A 138 8.55 -27.49 1.35
N ARG A 139 8.58 -26.36 2.07
CA ARG A 139 9.01 -26.32 3.48
C ARG A 139 8.07 -27.10 4.41
N LEU A 140 6.74 -26.99 4.19
CA LEU A 140 5.75 -27.72 4.98
C LEU A 140 5.80 -29.24 4.75
N LEU A 141 6.22 -29.68 3.57
CA LEU A 141 6.45 -31.10 3.27
C LEU A 141 7.74 -31.61 3.91
N ALA A 142 8.77 -30.79 4.00
CA ALA A 142 10.06 -31.15 4.62
C ALA A 142 10.00 -31.17 6.16
N SER A 143 8.97 -30.56 6.76
CA SER A 143 8.79 -30.51 8.23
C SER A 143 7.87 -31.62 8.77
N LYS A 144 7.37 -32.51 7.92
CA LYS A 144 6.60 -33.73 8.27
C LYS A 144 7.49 -34.95 8.24
#